data_7bf5f5ed45f3556c2f66ff2125bc93f7
#
_entry.id   7bf5f5ed45f3556c2f66ff2125bc93f7
#
_cell.length_a   1.000
_cell.length_b   1.000
_cell.length_c   1.000
_cell.angle_alpha   90.00
_cell.angle_beta   90.00
_cell.angle_gamma   90.00
#
_symmetry.space_group_name_H-M   'P 1'
#
loop_
_entity.id
_entity.type
_entity.pdbx_description
1 polymer ?
#
loop_
_entity_poly.entity_id
_entity_poly.type
_entity_poly.pdbx_seq_one_letter_code
_entity_poly.pdbx_strand_id
1 'polypeptide(L)'
;MNKTINNKFKLLYLFLYISYGVFFPYANVYYSRLGLDGVKIGFISSISVIVSMAFIPLWGILAGKYSNRRILSILCFFSALSVFLWSHQSIFPLLCLLSVCIYIFKTDLGSICDSLSVEYCNTYKMSFGQLRSYGSFGYIVGSTFIAIIMNKLGYSGPYVFFYILSLLLCCVIITTLPKNESVSKEAIKEDTNTKSILKDKRFLVIVLVTLFTNTTVDTLTTFAGIHITETLHCSDNMIGIATFIMVIPELYVVNNGSAFIKKVGYHRAFIISCISVVLRCLMCFLTRNIYVFILAQSLHGVLAISAIVGNIEYLNKIYGGASIARALTLLQTFNMIYQAVLSQTFGFMMKYFGTFNLYLLGTMISVAALIIVLTNNKIFE
;
A
#
# COMPACT_ATOMS: atom_id res chain seq x y z
N MET A 1 12.34 15.67 -27.41
CA MET A 1 11.66 14.35 -27.25
C MET A 1 11.80 13.81 -25.81
N ASN A 2 13.00 13.63 -25.26
CA ASN A 2 13.17 13.08 -23.90
C ASN A 2 12.47 13.88 -22.79
N LYS A 3 12.51 15.23 -22.82
CA LYS A 3 11.85 16.08 -21.80
C LYS A 3 10.32 15.90 -21.80
N THR A 4 9.72 15.77 -22.99
CA THR A 4 8.27 15.56 -23.14
C THR A 4 7.85 14.19 -22.60
N ILE A 5 8.59 13.12 -22.89
CA ILE A 5 8.33 11.78 -22.40
C ILE A 5 8.49 11.74 -20.86
N ASN A 6 9.55 12.34 -20.34
CA ASN A 6 9.79 12.47 -18.90
C ASN A 6 8.62 13.14 -18.17
N ASN A 7 8.10 14.25 -18.72
CA ASN A 7 6.95 14.95 -18.14
C ASN A 7 5.66 14.08 -18.18
N LYS A 8 5.45 13.31 -19.26
CA LYS A 8 4.30 12.40 -19.36
C LYS A 8 4.35 11.33 -18.27
N PHE A 9 5.53 10.74 -17.99
CA PHE A 9 5.67 9.78 -16.90
C PHE A 9 5.50 10.41 -15.52
N LYS A 10 5.99 11.62 -15.29
CA LYS A 10 5.72 12.37 -14.06
C LYS A 10 4.22 12.57 -13.83
N LEU A 11 3.48 12.96 -14.87
CA LEU A 11 2.03 13.10 -14.81
C LEU A 11 1.33 11.76 -14.64
N LEU A 12 1.82 10.69 -15.27
CA LEU A 12 1.28 9.34 -15.12
C LEU A 12 1.38 8.88 -13.67
N TYR A 13 2.55 9.01 -13.03
CA TYR A 13 2.71 8.70 -11.61
C TYR A 13 1.83 9.60 -10.73
N LEU A 14 1.79 10.89 -11.01
CA LEU A 14 0.98 11.82 -10.27
C LEU A 14 -0.49 11.40 -10.25
N PHE A 15 -1.10 11.21 -11.41
CA PHE A 15 -2.52 10.84 -11.49
C PHE A 15 -2.81 9.42 -10.99
N LEU A 16 -1.94 8.45 -11.28
CA LEU A 16 -2.09 7.11 -10.77
C LEU A 16 -2.14 7.09 -9.23
N TYR A 17 -1.22 7.82 -8.60
CA TYR A 17 -1.15 7.89 -7.14
C TYR A 17 -2.16 8.85 -6.51
N ILE A 18 -2.68 9.84 -7.25
CA ILE A 18 -3.89 10.56 -6.84
C ILE A 18 -5.04 9.57 -6.68
N SER A 19 -5.24 8.64 -7.61
CA SER A 19 -6.31 7.62 -7.47
C SER A 19 -6.14 6.77 -6.22
N TYR A 20 -4.90 6.42 -5.84
CA TYR A 20 -4.62 5.68 -4.61
C TYR A 20 -4.89 6.53 -3.36
N GLY A 21 -4.45 7.80 -3.35
CA GLY A 21 -4.69 8.73 -2.25
C GLY A 21 -6.18 9.02 -2.05
N VAL A 22 -6.95 9.09 -3.14
CA VAL A 22 -8.40 9.22 -3.09
C VAL A 22 -9.05 7.94 -2.54
N PHE A 23 -8.59 6.75 -2.90
CA PHE A 23 -9.28 5.50 -2.57
C PHE A 23 -8.93 4.95 -1.18
N PHE A 24 -7.65 4.71 -0.91
CA PHE A 24 -7.24 3.92 0.26
C PHE A 24 -7.68 4.49 1.62
N PRO A 25 -7.53 5.79 1.92
CA PRO A 25 -7.91 6.31 3.23
C PRO A 25 -9.43 6.36 3.46
N TYR A 26 -10.21 6.35 2.38
CA TYR A 26 -11.65 6.67 2.44
C TYR A 26 -12.57 5.48 2.12
N ALA A 27 -12.08 4.38 1.55
CA ALA A 27 -12.91 3.25 1.13
C ALA A 27 -13.74 2.67 2.29
N ASN A 28 -13.12 2.41 3.44
CA ASN A 28 -13.82 1.86 4.59
C ASN A 28 -14.78 2.86 5.23
N VAL A 29 -14.47 4.16 5.21
CA VAL A 29 -15.39 5.22 5.63
C VAL A 29 -16.63 5.27 4.73
N TYR A 30 -16.46 5.07 3.42
CA TYR A 30 -17.59 4.99 2.50
C TYR A 30 -18.51 3.80 2.83
N TYR A 31 -17.96 2.62 3.11
CA TYR A 31 -18.75 1.46 3.52
C TYR A 31 -19.49 1.71 4.84
N SER A 32 -18.85 2.34 5.80
CA SER A 32 -19.48 2.69 7.09
C SER A 32 -20.65 3.66 6.89
N ARG A 33 -20.50 4.66 6.03
CA ARG A 33 -21.57 5.61 5.68
C ARG A 33 -22.73 4.99 4.90
N LEU A 34 -22.52 3.86 4.22
CA LEU A 34 -23.57 3.03 3.66
C LEU A 34 -24.29 2.17 4.72
N GLY A 35 -23.93 2.29 6.01
CA GLY A 35 -24.51 1.53 7.11
C GLY A 35 -23.98 0.11 7.26
N LEU A 36 -22.83 -0.22 6.64
CA LEU A 36 -22.21 -1.51 6.83
C LEU A 36 -21.48 -1.56 8.18
N ASP A 37 -21.74 -2.62 8.93
CA ASP A 37 -21.03 -2.87 10.18
C ASP A 37 -19.56 -3.32 9.97
N GLY A 38 -18.77 -3.29 11.04
CA GLY A 38 -17.36 -3.67 10.98
C GLY A 38 -17.09 -5.04 10.38
N VAL A 39 -17.94 -6.05 10.67
CA VAL A 39 -17.77 -7.41 10.14
C VAL A 39 -17.93 -7.43 8.62
N LYS A 40 -18.91 -6.71 8.08
CA LYS A 40 -19.12 -6.59 6.64
C LYS A 40 -17.97 -5.83 5.96
N ILE A 41 -17.48 -4.75 6.57
CA ILE A 41 -16.33 -3.98 6.07
C ILE A 41 -15.07 -4.85 6.06
N GLY A 42 -14.80 -5.55 7.15
CA GLY A 42 -13.68 -6.50 7.24
C GLY A 42 -13.77 -7.61 6.20
N PHE A 43 -14.98 -8.15 5.97
CA PHE A 43 -15.21 -9.18 4.95
C PHE A 43 -14.92 -8.67 3.54
N ILE A 44 -15.43 -7.49 3.16
CA ILE A 44 -15.14 -6.88 1.86
C ILE A 44 -13.63 -6.70 1.67
N SER A 45 -12.94 -6.14 2.66
CA SER A 45 -11.49 -5.93 2.60
C SER A 45 -10.73 -7.24 2.47
N SER A 46 -11.10 -8.25 3.27
CA SER A 46 -10.46 -9.57 3.29
C SER A 46 -10.61 -10.31 1.96
N ILE A 47 -11.85 -10.46 1.47
CA ILE A 47 -12.13 -11.18 0.22
C ILE A 47 -11.49 -10.48 -0.99
N SER A 48 -11.48 -9.15 -1.00
CA SER A 48 -10.88 -8.36 -2.06
C SER A 48 -9.37 -8.58 -2.15
N VAL A 49 -8.67 -8.64 -1.02
CA VAL A 49 -7.23 -8.93 -0.98
C VAL A 49 -6.94 -10.37 -1.43
N ILE A 50 -7.69 -11.36 -0.92
CA ILE A 50 -7.48 -12.77 -1.28
C ILE A 50 -7.67 -12.99 -2.79
N VAL A 51 -8.75 -12.46 -3.34
CA VAL A 51 -9.04 -12.66 -4.77
C VAL A 51 -8.02 -11.90 -5.63
N SER A 52 -7.69 -10.66 -5.29
CA SER A 52 -6.71 -9.89 -6.06
C SER A 52 -5.33 -10.57 -6.10
N MET A 53 -4.92 -11.21 -5.00
CA MET A 53 -3.66 -11.96 -4.94
C MET A 53 -3.56 -13.04 -6.03
N ALA A 54 -4.67 -13.72 -6.35
CA ALA A 54 -4.70 -14.73 -7.39
C ALA A 54 -4.54 -14.13 -8.81
N PHE A 55 -4.88 -12.85 -9.01
CA PHE A 55 -4.80 -12.17 -10.30
C PHE A 55 -3.45 -11.49 -10.57
N ILE A 56 -2.61 -11.24 -9.55
CA ILE A 56 -1.29 -10.61 -9.73
C ILE A 56 -0.41 -11.38 -10.74
N PRO A 57 -0.22 -12.72 -10.64
CA PRO A 57 0.55 -13.45 -11.63
C PRO A 57 -0.04 -13.40 -13.02
N LEU A 58 -1.39 -13.40 -13.12
CA LEU A 58 -2.09 -13.32 -14.41
C LEU A 58 -1.77 -12.00 -15.13
N TRP A 59 -1.83 -10.87 -14.41
CA TRP A 59 -1.51 -9.56 -14.98
C TRP A 59 -0.04 -9.48 -15.42
N GLY A 60 0.88 -10.05 -14.66
CA GLY A 60 2.29 -10.15 -15.04
C GLY A 60 2.51 -10.94 -16.33
N ILE A 61 1.86 -12.11 -16.47
CA ILE A 61 1.91 -12.93 -17.68
C ILE A 61 1.30 -12.18 -18.89
N LEU A 62 0.16 -11.53 -18.69
CA LEU A 62 -0.50 -10.76 -19.75
C LEU A 62 0.32 -9.54 -20.16
N ALA A 63 0.97 -8.86 -19.23
CA ALA A 63 1.87 -7.75 -19.52
C ALA A 63 3.09 -8.19 -20.34
N GLY A 64 3.66 -9.35 -20.04
CA GLY A 64 4.73 -9.96 -20.84
C GLY A 64 4.29 -10.37 -22.26
N LYS A 65 3.02 -10.78 -22.42
CA LYS A 65 2.48 -11.22 -23.72
C LYS A 65 2.03 -10.04 -24.61
N TYR A 66 1.34 -9.05 -24.02
CA TYR A 66 0.67 -7.98 -24.79
C TYR A 66 1.32 -6.61 -24.70
N SER A 67 2.19 -6.35 -23.77
CA SER A 67 2.91 -5.14 -23.37
C SER A 67 2.34 -4.47 -22.12
N ASN A 68 3.26 -3.95 -21.30
CA ASN A 68 2.93 -3.18 -20.09
C ASN A 68 1.98 -2.01 -20.39
N ARG A 69 2.18 -1.33 -21.51
CA ARG A 69 1.33 -0.19 -21.93
C ARG A 69 -0.14 -0.59 -22.12
N ARG A 70 -0.43 -1.70 -22.82
CA ARG A 70 -1.81 -2.17 -23.05
C ARG A 70 -2.47 -2.60 -21.75
N ILE A 71 -1.76 -3.41 -20.97
CA ILE A 71 -2.31 -3.94 -19.72
C ILE A 71 -2.58 -2.79 -18.74
N LEU A 72 -1.67 -1.83 -18.59
CA LEU A 72 -1.88 -0.67 -17.74
C LEU A 72 -3.14 0.13 -18.15
N SER A 73 -3.36 0.35 -19.45
CA SER A 73 -4.57 1.03 -19.93
C SER A 73 -5.84 0.25 -19.60
N ILE A 74 -5.83 -1.08 -19.79
CA ILE A 74 -6.96 -1.96 -19.45
C ILE A 74 -7.26 -1.89 -17.95
N LEU A 75 -6.24 -2.00 -17.12
CA LEU A 75 -6.39 -1.94 -15.67
C LEU A 75 -6.95 -0.59 -15.20
N CYS A 76 -6.44 0.53 -15.74
CA CYS A 76 -6.95 1.86 -15.42
C CYS A 76 -8.44 2.01 -15.81
N PHE A 77 -8.80 1.59 -17.02
CA PHE A 77 -10.16 1.69 -17.51
C PHE A 77 -11.14 0.84 -16.71
N PHE A 78 -10.83 -0.45 -16.51
CA PHE A 78 -11.73 -1.34 -15.78
C PHE A 78 -11.79 -1.03 -14.28
N SER A 79 -10.72 -0.51 -13.68
CA SER A 79 -10.76 -0.02 -12.31
C SER A 79 -11.67 1.20 -12.18
N ALA A 80 -11.61 2.15 -13.11
CA ALA A 80 -12.51 3.30 -13.14
C ALA A 80 -13.97 2.89 -13.34
N LEU A 81 -14.23 1.96 -14.27
CA LEU A 81 -15.57 1.42 -14.52
C LEU A 81 -16.12 0.68 -13.31
N SER A 82 -15.29 -0.11 -12.63
CA SER A 82 -15.70 -0.85 -11.42
C SER A 82 -16.09 0.10 -10.30
N VAL A 83 -15.37 1.21 -10.08
CA VAL A 83 -15.71 2.21 -9.08
C VAL A 83 -16.99 2.98 -9.47
N PHE A 84 -17.19 3.27 -10.75
CA PHE A 84 -18.43 3.87 -11.23
C PHE A 84 -19.64 2.99 -10.90
N LEU A 85 -19.59 1.71 -11.26
CA LEU A 85 -20.68 0.76 -10.96
C LEU A 85 -20.90 0.57 -9.46
N TRP A 86 -19.80 0.47 -8.71
CA TRP A 86 -19.80 0.31 -7.26
C TRP A 86 -20.48 1.49 -6.53
N SER A 87 -20.27 2.70 -6.99
CA SER A 87 -20.83 3.91 -6.38
C SER A 87 -22.35 4.02 -6.46
N HIS A 88 -22.99 3.27 -7.34
CA HIS A 88 -24.45 3.24 -7.52
C HIS A 88 -25.12 2.06 -6.78
N GLN A 89 -24.35 1.34 -5.96
CA GLN A 89 -24.86 0.15 -5.27
C GLN A 89 -24.92 0.35 -3.76
N SER A 90 -25.99 -0.22 -3.16
CA SER A 90 -26.15 -0.32 -1.71
C SER A 90 -26.35 -1.76 -1.22
N ILE A 91 -26.58 -2.69 -2.14
CA ILE A 91 -26.83 -4.10 -1.84
C ILE A 91 -25.51 -4.78 -1.51
N PHE A 92 -25.38 -5.34 -0.31
CA PHE A 92 -24.13 -5.89 0.21
C PHE A 92 -23.45 -6.94 -0.70
N PRO A 93 -24.11 -7.98 -1.24
CA PRO A 93 -23.46 -8.93 -2.14
C PRO A 93 -22.88 -8.28 -3.39
N LEU A 94 -23.58 -7.29 -3.95
CA LEU A 94 -23.14 -6.57 -5.15
C LEU A 94 -21.98 -5.61 -4.84
N LEU A 95 -22.00 -4.97 -3.67
CA LEU A 95 -20.87 -4.20 -3.17
C LEU A 95 -19.62 -5.09 -2.99
N CYS A 96 -19.78 -6.30 -2.45
CA CYS A 96 -18.68 -7.26 -2.34
C CYS A 96 -18.10 -7.61 -3.71
N LEU A 97 -18.96 -7.99 -4.67
CA LEU A 97 -18.51 -8.36 -6.01
C LEU A 97 -17.76 -7.21 -6.70
N LEU A 98 -18.32 -6.01 -6.66
CA LEU A 98 -17.71 -4.85 -7.31
C LEU A 98 -16.42 -4.38 -6.59
N SER A 99 -16.36 -4.53 -5.25
CA SER A 99 -15.12 -4.27 -4.51
C SER A 99 -14.02 -5.24 -4.90
N VAL A 100 -14.34 -6.51 -5.04
CA VAL A 100 -13.40 -7.54 -5.58
C VAL A 100 -12.93 -7.14 -6.98
N CYS A 101 -13.83 -6.71 -7.86
CA CYS A 101 -13.45 -6.24 -9.20
C CYS A 101 -12.50 -5.03 -9.14
N ILE A 102 -12.79 -4.05 -8.27
CA ILE A 102 -11.89 -2.89 -8.07
C ILE A 102 -10.50 -3.37 -7.68
N TYR A 103 -10.38 -4.27 -6.72
CA TYR A 103 -9.08 -4.75 -6.24
C TYR A 103 -8.33 -5.57 -7.29
N ILE A 104 -9.03 -6.41 -8.07
CA ILE A 104 -8.43 -7.17 -9.19
C ILE A 104 -7.71 -6.23 -10.17
N PHE A 105 -8.36 -5.14 -10.57
CA PHE A 105 -7.80 -4.21 -11.55
C PHE A 105 -6.84 -3.21 -10.93
N LYS A 106 -6.99 -2.86 -9.66
CA LYS A 106 -6.20 -1.81 -8.99
C LYS A 106 -4.88 -2.33 -8.43
N THR A 107 -4.84 -3.56 -7.91
CA THR A 107 -3.70 -4.06 -7.12
C THR A 107 -2.39 -4.00 -7.90
N ASP A 108 -2.41 -4.25 -9.20
CA ASP A 108 -1.20 -4.35 -10.03
C ASP A 108 -0.90 -3.09 -10.86
N LEU A 109 -1.72 -2.03 -10.72
CA LEU A 109 -1.50 -0.76 -11.44
C LEU A 109 -0.12 -0.17 -11.18
N GLY A 110 0.33 -0.17 -9.93
CA GLY A 110 1.64 0.34 -9.54
C GLY A 110 2.78 -0.47 -10.14
N SER A 111 2.75 -1.79 -9.99
CA SER A 111 3.78 -2.71 -10.47
C SER A 111 3.96 -2.64 -11.99
N ILE A 112 2.85 -2.61 -12.73
CA ILE A 112 2.87 -2.52 -14.20
C ILE A 112 3.30 -1.13 -14.66
N CYS A 113 2.91 -0.07 -13.94
CA CYS A 113 3.41 1.29 -14.20
C CYS A 113 4.92 1.38 -13.94
N ASP A 114 5.42 0.78 -12.88
CA ASP A 114 6.85 0.74 -12.56
C ASP A 114 7.62 -0.02 -13.65
N SER A 115 7.12 -1.18 -14.08
CA SER A 115 7.71 -1.97 -15.18
C SER A 115 7.76 -1.19 -16.49
N LEU A 116 6.66 -0.52 -16.86
CA LEU A 116 6.60 0.37 -18.02
C LEU A 116 7.61 1.52 -17.91
N SER A 117 7.74 2.10 -16.73
CA SER A 117 8.65 3.23 -16.51
C SER A 117 10.11 2.82 -16.59
N VAL A 118 10.49 1.65 -16.05
CA VAL A 118 11.86 1.11 -16.15
C VAL A 118 12.23 0.87 -17.62
N GLU A 119 11.31 0.31 -18.42
CA GLU A 119 11.51 0.10 -19.86
C GLU A 119 11.87 1.40 -20.58
N TYR A 120 11.12 2.49 -20.32
CA TYR A 120 11.39 3.80 -20.92
C TYR A 120 12.61 4.50 -20.31
N CYS A 121 12.88 4.32 -19.01
CA CYS A 121 14.08 4.87 -18.38
C CYS A 121 15.36 4.32 -19.04
N ASN A 122 15.39 3.02 -19.35
CA ASN A 122 16.51 2.40 -20.05
C ASN A 122 16.68 2.96 -21.47
N THR A 123 15.57 3.13 -22.21
CA THR A 123 15.60 3.62 -23.60
C THR A 123 15.95 5.11 -23.68
N TYR A 124 15.38 5.94 -22.78
CA TYR A 124 15.49 7.41 -22.85
C TYR A 124 16.42 8.02 -21.81
N LYS A 125 17.18 7.20 -21.07
CA LYS A 125 18.13 7.60 -20.00
C LYS A 125 17.50 8.53 -18.95
N MET A 126 16.31 8.17 -18.47
CA MET A 126 15.59 8.88 -17.41
C MET A 126 15.85 8.26 -16.06
N SER A 127 15.70 9.04 -14.97
CA SER A 127 15.83 8.54 -13.60
C SER A 127 14.50 7.98 -13.09
N PHE A 128 14.43 6.66 -12.87
CA PHE A 128 13.26 6.00 -12.31
C PHE A 128 12.85 6.59 -10.94
N GLY A 129 13.83 6.80 -10.04
CA GLY A 129 13.55 7.37 -8.72
C GLY A 129 12.90 8.73 -8.77
N GLN A 130 13.33 9.61 -9.71
CA GLN A 130 12.69 10.91 -9.91
C GLN A 130 11.25 10.79 -10.43
N LEU A 131 10.96 9.82 -11.29
CA LEU A 131 9.59 9.58 -11.76
C LEU A 131 8.72 9.06 -10.63
N ARG A 132 9.21 8.08 -9.88
CA ARG A 132 8.49 7.42 -8.79
C ARG A 132 8.14 8.38 -7.64
N SER A 133 8.99 9.40 -7.36
CA SER A 133 8.72 10.41 -6.32
C SER A 133 7.46 11.24 -6.59
N TYR A 134 7.07 11.44 -7.86
CA TYR A 134 5.80 12.07 -8.21
C TYR A 134 4.58 11.24 -7.78
N GLY A 135 4.74 9.93 -7.61
CA GLY A 135 3.73 9.06 -7.02
C GLY A 135 3.42 9.44 -5.58
N SER A 136 4.43 9.54 -4.71
CA SER A 136 4.22 9.93 -3.31
C SER A 136 3.59 11.33 -3.21
N PHE A 137 4.01 12.27 -4.06
CA PHE A 137 3.37 13.59 -4.14
C PHE A 137 1.91 13.48 -4.57
N GLY A 138 1.60 12.66 -5.59
CA GLY A 138 0.23 12.39 -6.05
C GLY A 138 -0.65 11.78 -4.95
N TYR A 139 -0.11 10.85 -4.17
CA TYR A 139 -0.83 10.25 -3.05
C TYR A 139 -1.23 11.29 -1.98
N ILE A 140 -0.30 12.16 -1.61
CA ILE A 140 -0.56 13.27 -0.67
C ILE A 140 -1.62 14.21 -1.23
N VAL A 141 -1.46 14.66 -2.47
CA VAL A 141 -2.42 15.56 -3.13
C VAL A 141 -3.80 14.92 -3.18
N GLY A 142 -3.90 13.65 -3.60
CA GLY A 142 -5.16 12.92 -3.68
C GLY A 142 -5.86 12.82 -2.33
N SER A 143 -5.16 12.40 -1.30
CA SER A 143 -5.74 12.20 0.04
C SER A 143 -6.13 13.51 0.72
N THR A 144 -5.34 14.58 0.59
CA THR A 144 -5.61 15.85 1.26
C THR A 144 -6.63 16.69 0.51
N PHE A 145 -6.51 16.78 -0.83
CA PHE A 145 -7.40 17.60 -1.65
C PHE A 145 -8.83 17.07 -1.66
N ILE A 146 -8.99 15.75 -1.78
CA ILE A 146 -10.32 15.13 -1.76
C ILE A 146 -11.03 15.36 -0.42
N ALA A 147 -10.30 15.35 0.70
CA ALA A 147 -10.88 15.60 2.02
C ALA A 147 -11.54 16.98 2.10
N ILE A 148 -10.87 18.01 1.58
CA ILE A 148 -11.38 19.38 1.57
C ILE A 148 -12.66 19.46 0.73
N ILE A 149 -12.69 18.79 -0.42
CA ILE A 149 -13.82 18.81 -1.33
C ILE A 149 -15.00 18.03 -0.76
N MET A 150 -14.76 16.84 -0.19
CA MET A 150 -15.80 16.04 0.43
C MET A 150 -16.47 16.75 1.60
N ASN A 151 -15.72 17.51 2.38
CA ASN A 151 -16.26 18.31 3.48
C ASN A 151 -17.22 19.42 2.99
N LYS A 152 -17.02 19.94 1.77
CA LYS A 152 -17.86 21.01 1.19
C LYS A 152 -19.03 20.50 0.37
N LEU A 153 -18.83 19.46 -0.44
CA LEU A 153 -19.77 18.98 -1.45
C LEU A 153 -20.44 17.63 -1.10
N GLY A 154 -20.14 17.07 0.05
CA GLY A 154 -20.58 15.74 0.44
C GLY A 154 -19.62 14.65 0.00
N TYR A 155 -19.83 13.43 0.51
CA TYR A 155 -18.83 12.37 0.48
C TYR A 155 -18.74 11.61 -0.83
N SER A 156 -19.87 11.08 -1.31
CA SER A 156 -19.82 10.05 -2.38
C SER A 156 -19.47 10.60 -3.77
N GLY A 157 -20.04 11.73 -4.16
CA GLY A 157 -19.84 12.28 -5.50
C GLY A 157 -18.39 12.64 -5.80
N PRO A 158 -17.76 13.53 -5.01
CA PRO A 158 -16.37 13.92 -5.22
C PRO A 158 -15.38 12.74 -5.16
N TYR A 159 -15.56 11.82 -4.22
CA TYR A 159 -14.73 10.63 -4.07
C TYR A 159 -14.67 9.80 -5.36
N VAL A 160 -15.84 9.47 -5.91
CA VAL A 160 -15.97 8.68 -7.14
C VAL A 160 -15.45 9.44 -8.35
N PHE A 161 -15.82 10.71 -8.48
CA PHE A 161 -15.44 11.57 -9.60
C PHE A 161 -13.91 11.70 -9.73
N PHE A 162 -13.21 12.05 -8.65
CA PHE A 162 -11.76 12.26 -8.70
C PHE A 162 -10.99 10.95 -8.90
N TYR A 163 -11.50 9.82 -8.39
CA TYR A 163 -10.90 8.52 -8.68
C TYR A 163 -10.99 8.19 -10.17
N ILE A 164 -12.18 8.30 -10.76
CA ILE A 164 -12.41 8.00 -12.17
C ILE A 164 -11.62 8.95 -13.05
N LEU A 165 -11.69 10.26 -12.79
CA LEU A 165 -10.98 11.28 -13.55
C LEU A 165 -9.47 11.01 -13.58
N SER A 166 -8.87 10.70 -12.44
CA SER A 166 -7.43 10.44 -12.36
C SER A 166 -7.01 9.22 -13.20
N LEU A 167 -7.78 8.13 -13.19
CA LEU A 167 -7.50 6.94 -13.99
C LEU A 167 -7.76 7.15 -15.48
N LEU A 168 -8.78 7.90 -15.86
CA LEU A 168 -9.02 8.25 -17.27
C LEU A 168 -7.91 9.15 -17.81
N LEU A 169 -7.39 10.10 -17.02
CA LEU A 169 -6.20 10.88 -17.39
C LEU A 169 -4.97 10.00 -17.56
N CYS A 170 -4.79 8.96 -16.73
CA CYS A 170 -3.74 7.96 -16.96
C CYS A 170 -3.92 7.26 -18.31
N CYS A 171 -5.13 6.83 -18.67
CA CYS A 171 -5.41 6.23 -19.98
C CYS A 171 -5.02 7.16 -21.13
N VAL A 172 -5.41 8.44 -21.06
CA VAL A 172 -5.05 9.44 -22.07
C VAL A 172 -3.53 9.62 -22.16
N ILE A 173 -2.83 9.74 -21.05
CA ILE A 173 -1.36 9.88 -21.05
C ILE A 173 -0.72 8.64 -21.69
N ILE A 174 -1.14 7.43 -21.32
CA ILE A 174 -0.62 6.18 -21.85
C ILE A 174 -0.80 6.12 -23.38
N THR A 175 -1.93 6.56 -23.93
CA THR A 175 -2.13 6.54 -25.40
C THR A 175 -1.17 7.47 -26.12
N THR A 176 -0.71 8.54 -25.50
CA THR A 176 0.22 9.52 -26.08
C THR A 176 1.69 9.13 -25.97
N LEU A 177 2.03 8.05 -25.24
CA LEU A 177 3.41 7.56 -25.18
C LEU A 177 3.84 6.96 -26.51
N PRO A 178 5.10 7.09 -26.95
CA PRO A 178 5.59 6.40 -28.14
C PRO A 178 5.49 4.88 -27.98
N LYS A 179 5.25 4.16 -29.06
CA LYS A 179 5.27 2.69 -29.05
C LYS A 179 6.72 2.24 -28.86
N ASN A 180 6.99 1.47 -27.82
CA ASN A 180 8.26 0.81 -27.61
C ASN A 180 8.06 -0.65 -27.97
N GLU A 181 8.77 -1.15 -28.99
CA GLU A 181 8.63 -2.52 -29.49
C GLU A 181 9.51 -3.53 -28.73
N SER A 182 10.32 -3.04 -27.80
CA SER A 182 11.15 -3.92 -26.95
C SER A 182 10.32 -4.59 -25.88
N VAL A 183 9.58 -5.62 -26.24
CA VAL A 183 9.10 -6.61 -25.27
C VAL A 183 10.33 -7.36 -24.77
N SER A 184 10.86 -6.98 -23.63
CA SER A 184 11.91 -7.76 -22.99
C SER A 184 11.30 -9.10 -22.56
N LYS A 185 11.50 -10.11 -23.40
CA LYS A 185 11.28 -11.52 -23.07
C LYS A 185 12.38 -11.99 -22.12
N GLU A 186 12.53 -11.37 -20.98
CA GLU A 186 13.21 -12.01 -19.87
C GLU A 186 12.20 -12.96 -19.21
N ALA A 187 12.12 -14.15 -19.81
CA ALA A 187 11.54 -15.31 -19.16
C ALA A 187 12.26 -15.46 -17.81
N ILE A 188 11.50 -15.38 -16.74
CA ILE A 188 11.96 -15.72 -15.38
C ILE A 188 12.52 -17.15 -15.50
N LYS A 189 13.85 -17.29 -15.50
CA LYS A 189 14.49 -18.60 -15.44
C LYS A 189 14.09 -19.25 -14.13
N GLU A 190 13.32 -20.30 -14.22
CA GLU A 190 12.79 -21.12 -13.14
C GLU A 190 13.88 -21.99 -12.52
N ASP A 191 14.89 -21.44 -11.88
CA ASP A 191 15.85 -22.32 -11.19
C ASP A 191 16.36 -21.77 -9.87
N THR A 192 15.43 -21.48 -8.96
CA THR A 192 15.77 -21.25 -7.56
C THR A 192 14.81 -22.00 -6.66
N ASN A 193 15.37 -22.83 -5.79
CA ASN A 193 14.61 -23.73 -4.93
C ASN A 193 13.78 -22.96 -3.89
N THR A 194 12.51 -22.68 -4.20
CA THR A 194 11.54 -22.01 -3.31
C THR A 194 11.45 -22.69 -1.95
N LYS A 195 11.57 -24.02 -1.91
CA LYS A 195 11.55 -24.81 -0.66
C LYS A 195 12.74 -24.46 0.25
N SER A 196 13.87 -24.07 -0.31
CA SER A 196 15.03 -23.66 0.48
C SER A 196 14.79 -22.33 1.19
N ILE A 197 14.19 -21.33 0.51
CA ILE A 197 13.85 -20.04 1.11
C ILE A 197 12.83 -20.21 2.24
N LEU A 198 11.78 -21.02 2.04
CA LEU A 198 10.74 -21.25 3.04
C LEU A 198 11.24 -22.00 4.28
N LYS A 199 12.36 -22.72 4.20
CA LYS A 199 12.99 -23.40 5.34
C LYS A 199 14.06 -22.52 6.04
N ASP A 200 14.46 -21.42 5.45
CA ASP A 200 15.46 -20.53 6.04
C ASP A 200 14.87 -19.76 7.23
N LYS A 201 15.39 -20.00 8.42
CA LYS A 201 14.97 -19.33 9.67
C LYS A 201 15.08 -17.80 9.54
N ARG A 202 16.09 -17.29 8.84
CA ARG A 202 16.27 -15.84 8.62
C ARG A 202 15.11 -15.24 7.85
N PHE A 203 14.67 -15.92 6.78
CA PHE A 203 13.49 -15.51 6.01
C PHE A 203 12.24 -15.52 6.87
N LEU A 204 12.00 -16.61 7.61
CA LEU A 204 10.79 -16.74 8.45
C LEU A 204 10.72 -15.65 9.53
N VAL A 205 11.85 -15.30 10.16
CA VAL A 205 11.90 -14.22 11.15
C VAL A 205 11.56 -12.87 10.50
N ILE A 206 12.14 -12.56 9.33
CA ILE A 206 11.80 -11.32 8.59
C ILE A 206 10.31 -11.30 8.21
N VAL A 207 9.76 -12.41 7.74
CA VAL A 207 8.32 -12.53 7.45
C VAL A 207 7.51 -12.17 8.69
N LEU A 208 7.76 -12.83 9.82
CA LEU A 208 6.99 -12.59 11.05
C LEU A 208 7.10 -11.13 11.53
N VAL A 209 8.30 -10.57 11.52
CA VAL A 209 8.51 -9.16 11.91
C VAL A 209 7.74 -8.23 10.98
N THR A 210 7.80 -8.45 9.66
CA THR A 210 7.09 -7.61 8.68
C THR A 210 5.58 -7.72 8.83
N LEU A 211 5.04 -8.93 9.03
CA LEU A 211 3.61 -9.16 9.27
C LEU A 211 3.15 -8.41 10.51
N PHE A 212 3.87 -8.55 11.61
CA PHE A 212 3.50 -8.00 12.92
C PHE A 212 3.77 -6.51 13.06
N THR A 213 4.54 -5.91 12.16
CA THR A 213 4.77 -4.46 12.13
C THR A 213 4.09 -3.82 10.92
N ASN A 214 4.68 -3.92 9.74
CA ASN A 214 4.24 -3.21 8.54
C ASN A 214 2.80 -3.57 8.15
N THR A 215 2.52 -4.87 7.96
CA THR A 215 1.20 -5.30 7.48
C THR A 215 0.10 -4.99 8.52
N THR A 216 0.42 -5.07 9.82
CA THR A 216 -0.51 -4.68 10.89
C THR A 216 -0.82 -3.18 10.83
N VAL A 217 0.20 -2.34 10.66
CA VAL A 217 0.04 -0.89 10.54
C VAL A 217 -0.71 -0.50 9.27
N ASP A 218 -0.40 -1.12 8.14
CA ASP A 218 -1.09 -0.88 6.87
C ASP A 218 -2.58 -1.23 6.98
N THR A 219 -2.90 -2.36 7.62
CA THR A 219 -4.29 -2.76 7.86
C THR A 219 -5.00 -1.79 8.81
N LEU A 220 -4.37 -1.37 9.91
CA LEU A 220 -4.92 -0.35 10.83
C LEU A 220 -5.20 0.97 10.10
N THR A 221 -4.32 1.36 9.18
CA THR A 221 -4.46 2.60 8.42
C THR A 221 -5.72 2.59 7.55
N THR A 222 -6.17 1.43 7.06
CA THR A 222 -7.44 1.33 6.31
C THR A 222 -8.68 1.58 7.19
N PHE A 223 -8.58 1.35 8.50
CA PHE A 223 -9.66 1.62 9.47
C PHE A 223 -9.51 2.99 10.16
N ALA A 224 -8.38 3.67 9.97
CA ALA A 224 -8.11 4.95 10.63
C ALA A 224 -9.14 6.04 10.28
N GLY A 225 -9.64 6.05 9.03
CA GLY A 225 -10.67 6.97 8.61
C GLY A 225 -11.95 6.85 9.43
N ILE A 226 -12.43 5.62 9.67
CA ILE A 226 -13.61 5.35 10.51
C ILE A 226 -13.34 5.79 11.96
N HIS A 227 -12.16 5.49 12.49
CA HIS A 227 -11.79 5.94 13.85
C HIS A 227 -11.82 7.46 13.99
N ILE A 228 -11.31 8.19 12.98
CA ILE A 228 -11.31 9.67 12.99
C ILE A 228 -12.74 10.23 12.93
N THR A 229 -13.59 9.68 12.02
CA THR A 229 -14.90 10.26 11.76
C THR A 229 -15.98 9.82 12.75
N GLU A 230 -16.01 8.54 13.11
CA GLU A 230 -17.08 7.97 13.91
C GLU A 230 -16.75 7.89 15.40
N THR A 231 -15.47 7.67 15.74
CA THR A 231 -15.07 7.50 17.14
C THR A 231 -14.54 8.79 17.77
N LEU A 232 -13.71 9.54 17.03
CA LEU A 232 -13.22 10.85 17.46
C LEU A 232 -14.14 12.00 17.03
N HIS A 233 -15.20 11.72 16.27
CA HIS A 233 -16.19 12.69 15.78
C HIS A 233 -15.58 13.90 15.06
N CYS A 234 -14.53 13.67 14.28
CA CYS A 234 -13.81 14.70 13.56
C CYS A 234 -14.22 14.74 12.07
N SER A 235 -13.96 15.87 11.42
CA SER A 235 -14.24 16.06 10.00
C SER A 235 -13.32 15.21 9.11
N ASP A 236 -13.79 14.91 7.88
CA ASP A 236 -13.02 14.17 6.87
C ASP A 236 -11.66 14.80 6.53
N ASN A 237 -11.52 16.12 6.72
CA ASN A 237 -10.25 16.82 6.54
C ASN A 237 -9.13 16.24 7.41
N MET A 238 -9.46 15.72 8.59
CA MET A 238 -8.46 15.14 9.49
C MET A 238 -7.89 13.83 8.95
N ILE A 239 -8.64 13.10 8.11
CA ILE A 239 -8.11 11.92 7.41
C ILE A 239 -7.00 12.33 6.44
N GLY A 240 -7.23 13.38 5.64
CA GLY A 240 -6.22 13.93 4.73
C GLY A 240 -4.98 14.42 5.47
N ILE A 241 -5.16 15.17 6.58
CA ILE A 241 -4.07 15.66 7.41
C ILE A 241 -3.29 14.50 8.05
N ALA A 242 -3.97 13.49 8.58
CA ALA A 242 -3.34 12.30 9.15
C ALA A 242 -2.50 11.56 8.11
N THR A 243 -3.03 11.40 6.88
CA THR A 243 -2.31 10.78 5.77
C THR A 243 -1.09 11.62 5.34
N PHE A 244 -1.23 12.93 5.29
CA PHE A 244 -0.13 13.85 4.97
C PHE A 244 1.02 13.71 5.98
N ILE A 245 0.71 13.76 7.28
CA ILE A 245 1.69 13.61 8.37
C ILE A 245 2.33 12.22 8.38
N MET A 246 1.62 11.20 7.92
CA MET A 246 2.12 9.83 7.79
C MET A 246 3.18 9.73 6.68
N VAL A 247 2.93 10.31 5.51
CA VAL A 247 3.75 10.09 4.30
C VAL A 247 5.01 10.96 4.28
N ILE A 248 5.00 12.16 4.86
CA ILE A 248 6.17 13.05 4.83
C ILE A 248 7.42 12.43 5.45
N PRO A 249 7.38 11.90 6.69
CA PRO A 249 8.55 11.25 7.28
C PRO A 249 9.01 10.00 6.51
N GLU A 250 8.07 9.26 5.89
CA GLU A 250 8.38 8.12 5.04
C GLU A 250 9.26 8.53 3.85
N LEU A 251 8.92 9.64 3.17
CA LEU A 251 9.73 10.17 2.06
C LEU A 251 11.17 10.47 2.47
N TYR A 252 11.37 11.03 3.66
CA TYR A 252 12.69 11.28 4.19
C TYR A 252 13.47 9.99 4.41
N VAL A 253 12.82 8.98 5.00
CA VAL A 253 13.43 7.69 5.30
C VAL A 253 13.76 6.90 4.04
N VAL A 254 12.89 6.89 3.04
CA VAL A 254 13.17 6.20 1.77
C VAL A 254 14.46 6.71 1.12
N ASN A 255 14.74 8.01 1.24
CA ASN A 255 15.96 8.60 0.66
C ASN A 255 17.22 8.40 1.52
N ASN A 256 17.09 8.30 2.85
CA ASN A 256 18.24 8.28 3.78
C ASN A 256 18.36 6.98 4.56
N GLY A 257 17.41 6.06 4.47
CA GLY A 257 17.30 4.84 5.27
C GLY A 257 18.50 3.90 5.08
N SER A 258 18.99 3.74 3.86
CA SER A 258 20.20 2.94 3.59
C SER A 258 21.44 3.45 4.32
N ALA A 259 21.63 4.76 4.35
CA ALA A 259 22.75 5.37 5.09
C ALA A 259 22.57 5.18 6.61
N PHE A 260 21.35 5.30 7.10
CA PHE A 260 21.03 5.05 8.51
C PHE A 260 21.29 3.59 8.89
N ILE A 261 20.82 2.61 8.11
CA ILE A 261 21.03 1.18 8.37
C ILE A 261 22.52 0.83 8.36
N LYS A 262 23.30 1.36 7.41
CA LYS A 262 24.75 1.17 7.37
C LYS A 262 25.45 1.68 8.64
N LYS A 263 24.95 2.75 9.25
CA LYS A 263 25.53 3.35 10.47
C LYS A 263 25.17 2.58 11.74
N VAL A 264 23.92 2.13 11.88
CA VAL A 264 23.41 1.54 13.13
C VAL A 264 23.36 0.01 13.11
N GLY A 265 23.40 -0.61 11.93
CA GLY A 265 23.22 -2.03 11.69
C GLY A 265 21.74 -2.46 11.58
N TYR A 266 21.51 -3.61 10.94
CA TYR A 266 20.14 -4.12 10.71
C TYR A 266 19.40 -4.38 12.02
N HIS A 267 20.01 -5.06 13.00
CA HIS A 267 19.37 -5.40 14.27
C HIS A 267 18.79 -4.17 14.97
N ARG A 268 19.61 -3.12 15.17
CA ARG A 268 19.15 -1.88 15.82
C ARG A 268 18.10 -1.15 14.99
N ALA A 269 18.24 -1.14 13.67
CA ALA A 269 17.25 -0.52 12.78
C ALA A 269 15.88 -1.18 12.89
N PHE A 270 15.82 -2.53 12.95
CA PHE A 270 14.57 -3.26 13.15
C PHE A 270 13.99 -3.05 14.55
N ILE A 271 14.82 -2.99 15.61
CA ILE A 271 14.35 -2.65 16.97
C ILE A 271 13.71 -1.26 16.99
N ILE A 272 14.37 -0.24 16.43
CA ILE A 272 13.86 1.13 16.37
C ILE A 272 12.51 1.18 15.64
N SER A 273 12.39 0.46 14.53
CA SER A 273 11.14 0.34 13.79
C SER A 273 10.04 -0.33 14.61
N CYS A 274 10.31 -1.45 15.28
CA CYS A 274 9.35 -2.12 16.15
C CYS A 274 8.87 -1.22 17.30
N ILE A 275 9.80 -0.53 17.96
CA ILE A 275 9.46 0.43 19.03
C ILE A 275 8.57 1.54 18.51
N SER A 276 8.83 2.07 17.31
CA SER A 276 8.00 3.12 16.71
C SER A 276 6.56 2.65 16.47
N VAL A 277 6.37 1.39 16.04
CA VAL A 277 5.03 0.80 15.84
C VAL A 277 4.31 0.61 17.17
N VAL A 278 4.99 0.08 18.19
CA VAL A 278 4.43 -0.06 19.53
C VAL A 278 3.97 1.29 20.07
N LEU A 279 4.82 2.31 19.99
CA LEU A 279 4.50 3.67 20.45
C LEU A 279 3.33 4.27 19.65
N ARG A 280 3.32 4.12 18.32
CA ARG A 280 2.23 4.60 17.46
C ARG A 280 0.89 3.97 17.85
N CYS A 281 0.84 2.64 17.94
CA CYS A 281 -0.39 1.93 18.29
C CYS A 281 -0.85 2.25 19.72
N LEU A 282 0.07 2.34 20.68
CA LEU A 282 -0.22 2.67 22.06
C LEU A 282 -0.76 4.11 22.19
N MET A 283 -0.14 5.07 21.51
CA MET A 283 -0.63 6.46 21.47
C MET A 283 -2.03 6.53 20.87
N CYS A 284 -2.30 5.83 19.76
CA CYS A 284 -3.62 5.78 19.14
C CYS A 284 -4.67 5.10 20.04
N PHE A 285 -4.29 4.09 20.82
CA PHE A 285 -5.18 3.42 21.77
C PHE A 285 -5.56 4.34 22.95
N LEU A 286 -4.57 5.03 23.52
CA LEU A 286 -4.75 5.82 24.76
C LEU A 286 -5.38 7.19 24.51
N THR A 287 -5.23 7.75 23.30
CA THR A 287 -5.68 9.11 23.04
C THR A 287 -7.11 9.20 22.54
N ARG A 288 -7.83 10.22 23.00
CA ARG A 288 -9.08 10.69 22.42
C ARG A 288 -8.91 12.04 21.69
N ASN A 289 -7.69 12.57 21.68
CA ASN A 289 -7.37 13.82 21.04
C ASN A 289 -6.88 13.59 19.62
N ILE A 290 -7.55 14.18 18.63
CA ILE A 290 -7.22 14.05 17.21
C ILE A 290 -5.78 14.52 16.88
N TYR A 291 -5.28 15.54 17.53
CA TYR A 291 -3.93 16.06 17.27
C TYR A 291 -2.85 15.08 17.72
N VAL A 292 -3.04 14.41 18.87
CA VAL A 292 -2.14 13.35 19.34
C VAL A 292 -2.21 12.13 18.43
N PHE A 293 -3.42 11.78 17.97
CA PHE A 293 -3.61 10.71 16.98
C PHE A 293 -2.87 11.01 15.68
N ILE A 294 -2.99 12.24 15.15
CA ILE A 294 -2.29 12.67 13.93
C ILE A 294 -0.77 12.68 14.16
N LEU A 295 -0.29 13.16 15.30
CA LEU A 295 1.14 13.12 15.63
C LEU A 295 1.67 11.68 15.65
N ALA A 296 0.91 10.74 16.20
CA ALA A 296 1.29 9.32 16.19
C ALA A 296 1.47 8.76 14.77
N GLN A 297 0.75 9.29 13.77
CA GLN A 297 0.93 8.86 12.37
C GLN A 297 2.33 9.16 11.83
N SER A 298 3.04 10.18 12.33
CA SER A 298 4.41 10.50 11.89
C SER A 298 5.41 9.38 12.17
N LEU A 299 5.14 8.53 13.16
CA LEU A 299 5.97 7.36 13.49
C LEU A 299 5.99 6.29 12.36
N HIS A 300 5.06 6.39 11.41
CA HIS A 300 5.09 5.55 10.20
C HIS A 300 6.38 5.71 9.40
N GLY A 301 6.92 6.92 9.33
CA GLY A 301 8.21 7.13 8.67
C GLY A 301 9.36 6.34 9.31
N VAL A 302 9.36 6.18 10.63
CA VAL A 302 10.38 5.37 11.32
C VAL A 302 10.18 3.88 11.00
N LEU A 303 8.94 3.40 10.90
CA LEU A 303 8.63 2.04 10.46
C LEU A 303 9.20 1.77 9.05
N ALA A 304 9.16 2.74 8.14
CA ALA A 304 9.65 2.61 6.78
C ALA A 304 11.15 2.21 6.70
N ILE A 305 11.93 2.44 7.77
CA ILE A 305 13.35 2.01 7.86
C ILE A 305 13.45 0.50 7.68
N SER A 306 12.64 -0.29 8.40
CA SER A 306 12.64 -1.74 8.26
C SER A 306 11.76 -2.22 7.11
N ALA A 307 10.56 -1.65 6.98
CA ALA A 307 9.54 -2.12 6.06
C ALA A 307 9.91 -1.96 4.58
N ILE A 308 10.46 -0.81 4.21
CA ILE A 308 10.77 -0.49 2.80
C ILE A 308 12.27 -0.74 2.52
N VAL A 309 13.15 -0.15 3.33
CA VAL A 309 14.60 -0.20 3.05
C VAL A 309 15.22 -1.48 3.62
N GLY A 310 14.99 -1.75 4.91
CA GLY A 310 15.62 -2.85 5.63
C GLY A 310 15.30 -4.23 5.07
N ASN A 311 14.05 -4.50 4.75
CA ASN A 311 13.62 -5.78 4.18
C ASN A 311 14.31 -6.06 2.83
N ILE A 312 14.35 -5.05 1.95
CA ILE A 312 14.98 -5.21 0.62
C ILE A 312 16.47 -5.41 0.75
N GLU A 313 17.15 -4.58 1.53
CA GLU A 313 18.61 -4.66 1.69
C GLU A 313 19.04 -5.95 2.40
N TYR A 314 18.30 -6.33 3.45
CA TYR A 314 18.62 -7.53 4.21
C TYR A 314 18.38 -8.80 3.41
N LEU A 315 17.24 -8.91 2.70
CA LEU A 315 16.98 -10.06 1.82
C LEU A 315 17.97 -10.12 0.64
N ASN A 316 18.41 -8.96 0.14
CA ASN A 316 19.47 -8.91 -0.87
C ASN A 316 20.82 -9.39 -0.33
N LYS A 317 21.16 -9.04 0.91
CA LYS A 317 22.37 -9.54 1.60
C LYS A 317 22.36 -11.07 1.71
N ILE A 318 21.19 -11.68 1.98
CA ILE A 318 21.08 -13.13 2.21
C ILE A 318 21.03 -13.92 0.90
N TYR A 319 20.19 -13.47 -0.04
CA TYR A 319 19.85 -14.27 -1.21
C TYR A 319 20.53 -13.79 -2.50
N GLY A 320 20.71 -12.47 -2.69
CA GLY A 320 21.33 -11.91 -3.88
C GLY A 320 20.72 -12.33 -5.22
N GLY A 321 21.21 -11.79 -6.33
CA GLY A 321 20.86 -12.22 -7.68
C GLY A 321 19.37 -12.47 -7.95
N ALA A 322 19.05 -13.57 -8.64
CA ALA A 322 17.68 -13.94 -8.99
C ALA A 322 16.81 -14.38 -7.79
N SER A 323 17.43 -14.84 -6.70
CA SER A 323 16.70 -15.38 -5.55
C SER A 323 16.01 -14.29 -4.71
N ILE A 324 16.49 -13.04 -4.75
CA ILE A 324 15.86 -11.93 -4.02
C ILE A 324 14.45 -11.63 -4.55
N ALA A 325 14.25 -11.64 -5.86
CA ALA A 325 12.92 -11.39 -6.44
C ALA A 325 11.90 -12.39 -5.91
N ARG A 326 12.29 -13.68 -5.83
CA ARG A 326 11.44 -14.73 -5.27
C ARG A 326 11.18 -14.56 -3.77
N ALA A 327 12.20 -14.20 -2.98
CA ALA A 327 12.03 -13.93 -1.55
C ALA A 327 11.07 -12.77 -1.31
N LEU A 328 11.18 -11.68 -2.07
CA LEU A 328 10.25 -10.53 -2.00
C LEU A 328 8.82 -10.91 -2.42
N THR A 329 8.66 -11.72 -3.47
CA THR A 329 7.34 -12.22 -3.90
C THR A 329 6.70 -13.09 -2.82
N LEU A 330 7.47 -13.99 -2.19
CA LEU A 330 6.98 -14.80 -1.06
C LEU A 330 6.61 -13.92 0.13
N LEU A 331 7.44 -12.95 0.50
CA LEU A 331 7.14 -11.99 1.57
C LEU A 331 5.83 -11.25 1.29
N GLN A 332 5.64 -10.76 0.06
CA GLN A 332 4.40 -10.08 -0.34
C GLN A 332 3.19 -11.01 -0.28
N THR A 333 3.34 -12.28 -0.67
CA THR A 333 2.26 -13.28 -0.56
C THR A 333 1.83 -13.48 0.89
N PHE A 334 2.79 -13.65 1.82
CA PHE A 334 2.49 -13.74 3.25
C PHE A 334 1.82 -12.47 3.78
N ASN A 335 2.29 -11.28 3.36
CA ASN A 335 1.68 -10.01 3.74
C ASN A 335 0.21 -9.95 3.32
N MET A 336 -0.13 -10.35 2.10
CA MET A 336 -1.51 -10.32 1.61
C MET A 336 -2.41 -11.31 2.35
N ILE A 337 -1.94 -12.54 2.60
CA ILE A 337 -2.69 -13.52 3.37
C ILE A 337 -2.96 -13.00 4.79
N TYR A 338 -1.93 -12.49 5.45
CA TYR A 338 -2.05 -11.95 6.80
C TYR A 338 -2.95 -10.71 6.85
N GLN A 339 -2.82 -9.81 5.88
CA GLN A 339 -3.70 -8.64 5.76
C GLN A 339 -5.17 -9.02 5.61
N ALA A 340 -5.46 -10.06 4.84
CA ALA A 340 -6.83 -10.56 4.69
C ALA A 340 -7.39 -11.08 6.02
N VAL A 341 -6.63 -11.91 6.75
CA VAL A 341 -7.03 -12.41 8.07
C VAL A 341 -7.21 -11.26 9.05
N LEU A 342 -6.26 -10.32 9.07
CA LEU A 342 -6.28 -9.21 10.01
C LEU A 342 -7.42 -8.21 9.72
N SER A 343 -7.74 -7.98 8.44
CA SER A 343 -8.87 -7.13 8.05
C SER A 343 -10.20 -7.67 8.58
N GLN A 344 -10.41 -9.00 8.52
CA GLN A 344 -11.59 -9.62 9.09
C GLN A 344 -11.59 -9.54 10.62
N THR A 345 -10.44 -9.77 11.25
CA THR A 345 -10.27 -9.66 12.71
C THR A 345 -10.57 -8.25 13.19
N PHE A 346 -10.03 -7.23 12.52
CA PHE A 346 -10.27 -5.83 12.85
C PHE A 346 -11.73 -5.44 12.60
N GLY A 347 -12.35 -5.93 11.54
CA GLY A 347 -13.77 -5.73 11.30
C GLY A 347 -14.65 -6.28 12.42
N PHE A 348 -14.34 -7.50 12.89
CA PHE A 348 -15.02 -8.11 14.04
C PHE A 348 -14.78 -7.29 15.32
N MET A 349 -13.55 -6.94 15.63
CA MET A 349 -13.23 -6.13 16.81
C MET A 349 -13.89 -4.76 16.78
N MET A 350 -13.92 -4.11 15.61
CA MET A 350 -14.58 -2.82 15.45
C MET A 350 -16.06 -2.89 15.82
N LYS A 351 -16.77 -3.95 15.38
CA LYS A 351 -18.20 -4.14 15.66
C LYS A 351 -18.50 -4.38 17.13
N TYR A 352 -17.71 -5.23 17.80
CA TYR A 352 -18.05 -5.70 19.15
C TYR A 352 -17.32 -4.96 20.27
N PHE A 353 -16.14 -4.42 20.00
CA PHE A 353 -15.27 -3.80 21.01
C PHE A 353 -14.91 -2.34 20.71
N GLY A 354 -15.30 -1.84 19.51
CA GLY A 354 -14.99 -0.48 19.08
C GLY A 354 -13.58 -0.31 18.50
N THR A 355 -13.36 0.84 17.88
CA THR A 355 -12.14 1.10 17.09
C THR A 355 -10.87 1.29 17.93
N PHE A 356 -10.97 1.72 19.19
CA PHE A 356 -9.79 1.82 20.09
C PHE A 356 -9.11 0.48 20.28
N ASN A 357 -9.89 -0.61 20.38
CA ASN A 357 -9.35 -1.95 20.61
C ASN A 357 -8.60 -2.51 19.39
N LEU A 358 -8.80 -1.95 18.19
CA LEU A 358 -7.95 -2.26 17.04
C LEU A 358 -6.48 -1.87 17.30
N TYR A 359 -6.27 -0.69 17.89
CA TYR A 359 -4.93 -0.20 18.23
C TYR A 359 -4.33 -0.94 19.42
N LEU A 360 -5.16 -1.38 20.39
CA LEU A 360 -4.70 -2.26 21.48
C LEU A 360 -4.17 -3.59 20.90
N LEU A 361 -4.94 -4.25 20.03
CA LEU A 361 -4.49 -5.48 19.37
C LEU A 361 -3.24 -5.22 18.52
N GLY A 362 -3.20 -4.10 17.78
CA GLY A 362 -2.00 -3.68 17.04
C GLY A 362 -0.78 -3.50 17.95
N THR A 363 -0.96 -2.95 19.15
CA THR A 363 0.11 -2.85 20.15
C THR A 363 0.60 -4.22 20.60
N MET A 364 -0.31 -5.12 20.94
CA MET A 364 0.06 -6.48 21.36
C MET A 364 0.84 -7.24 20.28
N ILE A 365 0.38 -7.17 19.03
CA ILE A 365 1.05 -7.78 17.88
C ILE A 365 2.45 -7.16 17.68
N SER A 366 2.56 -5.82 17.78
CA SER A 366 3.84 -5.12 17.60
C SER A 366 4.85 -5.42 18.71
N VAL A 367 4.38 -5.62 19.95
CA VAL A 367 5.22 -6.07 21.07
C VAL A 367 5.75 -7.47 20.78
N ALA A 368 4.93 -8.38 20.24
CA ALA A 368 5.42 -9.70 19.82
C ALA A 368 6.50 -9.59 18.74
N ALA A 369 6.36 -8.69 17.76
CA ALA A 369 7.42 -8.42 16.79
C ALA A 369 8.72 -7.95 17.46
N LEU A 370 8.62 -7.03 18.41
CA LEU A 370 9.79 -6.53 19.15
C LEU A 370 10.50 -7.68 19.91
N ILE A 371 9.74 -8.54 20.58
CA ILE A 371 10.28 -9.73 21.26
C ILE A 371 11.00 -10.64 20.26
N ILE A 372 10.41 -10.89 19.10
CA ILE A 372 11.04 -11.73 18.05
C ILE A 372 12.38 -11.13 17.62
N VAL A 373 12.46 -9.83 17.40
CA VAL A 373 13.72 -9.17 17.00
C VAL A 373 14.75 -9.25 18.11
N LEU A 374 14.37 -9.01 19.36
CA LEU A 374 15.29 -9.04 20.52
C LEU A 374 15.85 -10.44 20.79
N THR A 375 15.03 -11.49 20.60
CA THR A 375 15.44 -12.88 20.85
C THR A 375 16.23 -13.51 19.70
N ASN A 376 16.23 -12.89 18.52
CA ASN A 376 16.93 -13.41 17.34
C ASN A 376 18.02 -12.46 16.83
N ASN A 377 18.77 -11.81 17.74
CA ASN A 377 19.82 -10.86 17.39
C ASN A 377 20.84 -11.43 16.39
N LYS A 378 21.28 -12.67 16.56
CA LYS A 378 22.24 -13.38 15.68
C LYS A 378 21.77 -13.48 14.21
N ILE A 379 20.48 -13.38 13.98
CA ILE A 379 19.92 -13.45 12.61
C ILE A 379 20.18 -12.12 11.87
N PHE A 380 20.18 -11.00 12.57
CA PHE A 380 20.32 -9.66 11.97
C PHE A 380 21.77 -9.16 11.88
N GLU A 381 22.72 -9.86 12.46
CA GLU A 381 24.16 -9.62 12.32
C GLU A 381 24.68 -10.15 10.97
#